data_b9655a292101432b700dd10a06640394
#
_entry.id   b9655a292101432b700dd10a06640394
#
_cell.length_a   1.000
_cell.length_b   1.000
_cell.length_c   1.000
_cell.angle_alpha   90.00
_cell.angle_beta   90.00
_cell.angle_gamma   90.00
#
_symmetry.space_group_name_H-M   'P 1'
#
loop_
_entity.id
_entity.type
_entity.pdbx_description
1 polymer ?
#
loop_
_entity_poly.entity_id
_entity_poly.type
_entity_poly.pdbx_seq_one_letter_code
_entity_poly.pdbx_strand_id
1 'polypeptide(L)'
;MSAPSRRIADVISGVLFLAIVSSGPAPSSARSAAALPDASSAIEAAQHQFNAGKYTAAISTLQPAVSQNPSSAEAYYWLGRCYYETLDYDNSTEQLEKAVSLDPNNSLYHEWLGRAYGGKADRDRSLSMAKKVKKEFQTAVSLNPSNVAARRDLEEYLVDAPWIAGGSKDDALDQVNAIAALDPIEGHLARALYDREGLKKPDEAEAELRQVLSAKPKMADPDFEAAEFFQTQNKASDMTAAIDAAAQAGPNDPRLAYYRGVAGVLSDANLSSAEQELKSYLASAPDRSDWPSHAAAREWLGRLYELQGNRTEAAEQYRAALQLEPKRKEARARLQKLEKTSQ
;
A
#
# COMPACT_ATOMS: atom_id res chain seq x y z
N MET A 1 -6.95 10.37 -1.91
CA MET A 1 -6.15 9.24 -2.40
C MET A 1 -5.85 8.38 -1.17
N SER A 2 -6.74 7.46 -0.86
CA SER A 2 -6.56 6.51 0.24
C SER A 2 -5.72 5.35 -0.27
N ALA A 3 -4.60 5.07 0.40
CA ALA A 3 -3.86 3.85 0.17
C ALA A 3 -4.60 2.69 0.87
N PRO A 4 -4.84 1.56 0.20
CA PRO A 4 -5.31 0.37 0.91
C PRO A 4 -4.21 -0.07 1.87
N SER A 5 -4.53 -0.09 3.18
CA SER A 5 -3.57 -0.53 4.18
C SER A 5 -3.28 -2.02 4.00
N ARG A 6 -2.02 -2.37 3.98
CA ARG A 6 -1.61 -3.78 4.06
C ARG A 6 -2.06 -4.32 5.42
N ARG A 7 -2.93 -5.33 5.39
CA ARG A 7 -3.41 -6.03 6.59
C ARG A 7 -2.24 -6.41 7.50
N ILE A 8 -2.39 -6.03 8.73
CA ILE A 8 -1.55 -6.35 9.89
C ILE A 8 -1.51 -7.86 10.12
N ALA A 9 -0.59 -8.59 9.49
CA ALA A 9 -0.28 -9.98 9.88
C ALA A 9 1.11 -10.46 9.44
N ASP A 10 1.93 -10.71 10.43
CA ASP A 10 3.09 -11.59 10.53
C ASP A 10 4.37 -11.33 9.73
N VAL A 11 5.41 -10.84 10.43
CA VAL A 11 6.81 -10.99 10.01
C VAL A 11 7.77 -11.25 11.17
N ILE A 12 8.67 -12.22 11.02
CA ILE A 12 9.97 -12.31 11.72
C ILE A 12 11.03 -12.99 10.84
N SER A 13 12.26 -12.45 10.93
CA SER A 13 13.65 -12.93 10.61
C SER A 13 14.12 -12.66 9.19
N GLY A 14 15.15 -11.97 8.99
CA GLY A 14 16.50 -11.70 9.40
C GLY A 14 17.56 -12.52 8.65
N VAL A 15 18.50 -11.92 7.94
CA VAL A 15 19.91 -12.37 7.83
C VAL A 15 20.80 -11.19 7.36
N LEU A 16 21.86 -11.01 8.11
CA LEU A 16 22.97 -10.07 7.93
C LEU A 16 23.96 -10.62 6.90
N PHE A 17 24.38 -9.83 5.92
CA PHE A 17 25.59 -10.11 5.13
C PHE A 17 26.56 -8.94 5.22
N LEU A 18 27.72 -9.24 5.80
CA LEU A 18 28.86 -8.34 5.88
C LEU A 18 29.73 -8.52 4.63
N ALA A 19 29.98 -7.45 3.87
CA ALA A 19 30.99 -7.45 2.81
C ALA A 19 32.07 -6.44 3.15
N ILE A 20 33.29 -6.96 3.32
CA ILE A 20 34.52 -6.19 3.52
C ILE A 20 35.04 -5.78 2.13
N VAL A 21 35.22 -4.48 1.88
CA VAL A 21 35.90 -3.99 0.69
C VAL A 21 37.12 -3.17 1.11
N SER A 22 38.29 -3.63 0.62
CA SER A 22 39.60 -3.05 0.83
C SER A 22 39.78 -1.74 0.05
N SER A 23 40.34 -0.74 0.72
CA SER A 23 40.65 0.58 0.19
C SER A 23 41.97 0.64 -0.55
N GLY A 24 41.91 1.09 -1.82
CA GLY A 24 43.06 1.59 -2.56
C GLY A 24 42.92 3.09 -2.86
N PRO A 25 43.96 3.91 -2.90
CA PRO A 25 43.84 5.35 -3.08
C PRO A 25 43.54 5.70 -4.54
N ALA A 26 42.46 6.47 -4.77
CA ALA A 26 42.11 7.01 -6.09
C ALA A 26 42.64 8.44 -6.24
N PRO A 27 42.99 8.88 -7.48
CA PRO A 27 43.56 10.20 -7.73
C PRO A 27 42.53 11.32 -7.56
N SER A 28 42.99 12.40 -6.94
CA SER A 28 42.27 13.67 -6.75
C SER A 28 42.03 14.34 -8.11
N SER A 29 40.84 14.15 -8.67
CA SER A 29 40.26 15.03 -9.67
C SER A 29 39.31 16.01 -8.96
N ALA A 30 39.65 17.29 -8.98
CA ALA A 30 38.77 18.36 -8.51
C ALA A 30 37.45 18.31 -9.32
N ARG A 31 36.46 17.63 -8.77
CA ARG A 31 35.08 17.75 -9.23
C ARG A 31 34.61 19.14 -8.83
N SER A 32 34.30 19.97 -9.81
CA SER A 32 33.49 21.16 -9.60
C SER A 32 32.28 20.75 -8.77
N ALA A 33 32.16 21.25 -7.56
CA ALA A 33 30.98 21.06 -6.73
C ALA A 33 29.84 21.75 -7.47
N ALA A 34 29.05 20.95 -8.19
CA ALA A 34 27.74 21.42 -8.63
C ALA A 34 27.01 21.87 -7.36
N ALA A 35 26.53 23.10 -7.33
CA ALA A 35 25.72 23.60 -6.22
C ALA A 35 24.59 22.59 -5.99
N LEU A 36 24.53 22.06 -4.78
CA LEU A 36 23.43 21.14 -4.42
C LEU A 36 22.12 21.91 -4.58
N PRO A 37 21.07 21.28 -5.15
CA PRO A 37 19.78 21.92 -5.33
C PRO A 37 19.28 22.45 -3.98
N ASP A 38 18.59 23.59 -3.99
CA ASP A 38 17.95 24.10 -2.78
C ASP A 38 16.90 23.08 -2.27
N ALA A 39 16.45 23.23 -1.02
CA ALA A 39 15.55 22.25 -0.40
C ALA A 39 14.25 22.10 -1.21
N SER A 40 13.76 23.16 -1.87
CA SER A 40 12.54 23.14 -2.69
C SER A 40 12.71 22.28 -3.94
N SER A 41 13.79 22.48 -4.69
CA SER A 41 14.06 21.69 -5.89
C SER A 41 14.37 20.22 -5.59
N ALA A 42 14.97 19.95 -4.43
CA ALA A 42 15.17 18.57 -3.96
C ALA A 42 13.84 17.89 -3.61
N ILE A 43 12.91 18.62 -2.97
CA ILE A 43 11.56 18.10 -2.67
C ILE A 43 10.78 17.80 -3.95
N GLU A 44 10.77 18.71 -4.91
CA GLU A 44 10.10 18.49 -6.21
C GLU A 44 10.66 17.27 -6.95
N ALA A 45 11.99 17.14 -7.01
CA ALA A 45 12.64 15.98 -7.61
C ALA A 45 12.26 14.68 -6.89
N ALA A 46 12.26 14.70 -5.56
CA ALA A 46 11.88 13.54 -4.76
C ALA A 46 10.40 13.17 -4.92
N GLN A 47 9.48 14.14 -5.06
CA GLN A 47 8.07 13.90 -5.37
C GLN A 47 7.90 13.19 -6.72
N HIS A 48 8.61 13.62 -7.75
CA HIS A 48 8.61 12.93 -9.05
C HIS A 48 9.15 11.51 -8.96
N GLN A 49 10.24 11.31 -8.20
CA GLN A 49 10.81 9.98 -7.98
C GLN A 49 9.86 9.09 -7.17
N PHE A 50 9.21 9.64 -6.14
CA PHE A 50 8.20 8.94 -5.33
C PHE A 50 7.02 8.47 -6.18
N ASN A 51 6.47 9.37 -7.00
CA ASN A 51 5.35 9.05 -7.88
C ASN A 51 5.71 8.00 -8.94
N ALA A 52 7.00 7.93 -9.31
CA ALA A 52 7.53 6.89 -10.19
C ALA A 52 7.92 5.58 -9.46
N GLY A 53 7.64 5.45 -8.16
CA GLY A 53 8.03 4.28 -7.35
C GLY A 53 9.53 4.17 -7.06
N LYS A 54 10.31 5.21 -7.35
CA LYS A 54 11.78 5.24 -7.19
C LYS A 54 12.16 5.72 -5.78
N TYR A 55 11.67 5.05 -4.75
CA TYR A 55 11.79 5.49 -3.36
C TYR A 55 13.22 5.62 -2.86
N THR A 56 14.10 4.67 -3.20
CA THR A 56 15.51 4.74 -2.84
C THR A 56 16.22 5.97 -3.47
N ALA A 57 15.86 6.32 -4.71
CA ALA A 57 16.38 7.52 -5.35
C ALA A 57 15.85 8.78 -4.65
N ALA A 58 14.56 8.80 -4.30
CA ALA A 58 13.97 9.92 -3.54
C ALA A 58 14.63 10.10 -2.16
N ILE A 59 14.92 9.01 -1.45
CA ILE A 59 15.68 9.02 -0.19
C ILE A 59 17.05 9.67 -0.42
N SER A 60 17.80 9.22 -1.44
CA SER A 60 19.13 9.76 -1.77
C SER A 60 19.10 11.24 -2.13
N THR A 61 17.99 11.72 -2.72
CA THR A 61 17.77 13.14 -3.03
C THR A 61 17.46 13.97 -1.78
N LEU A 62 16.67 13.43 -0.84
CA LEU A 62 16.20 14.16 0.34
C LEU A 62 17.19 14.17 1.51
N GLN A 63 18.02 13.14 1.68
CA GLN A 63 18.98 13.09 2.79
C GLN A 63 19.93 14.30 2.84
N PRO A 64 20.56 14.74 1.72
CA PRO A 64 21.33 15.98 1.72
C PRO A 64 20.48 17.22 2.01
N ALA A 65 19.23 17.25 1.52
CA ALA A 65 18.33 18.40 1.69
C ALA A 65 17.96 18.64 3.16
N VAL A 66 17.63 17.58 3.92
CA VAL A 66 17.34 17.68 5.37
C VAL A 66 18.60 18.01 6.17
N SER A 67 19.78 17.57 5.71
CA SER A 67 21.06 17.91 6.36
C SER A 67 21.43 19.39 6.19
N GLN A 68 21.13 19.97 5.03
CA GLN A 68 21.41 21.38 4.71
C GLN A 68 20.36 22.32 5.28
N ASN A 69 19.10 21.88 5.33
CA ASN A 69 17.98 22.63 5.90
C ASN A 69 17.26 21.82 6.97
N PRO A 70 17.80 21.74 8.19
CA PRO A 70 17.21 20.97 9.30
C PRO A 70 15.85 21.50 9.80
N SER A 71 15.40 22.65 9.29
CA SER A 71 14.11 23.26 9.63
C SER A 71 13.01 22.97 8.60
N SER A 72 13.31 22.25 7.51
CA SER A 72 12.32 21.91 6.49
C SER A 72 11.44 20.73 6.92
N ALA A 73 10.29 21.01 7.54
CA ALA A 73 9.31 20.00 7.90
C ALA A 73 8.85 19.16 6.69
N GLU A 74 8.67 19.80 5.54
CA GLU A 74 8.24 19.14 4.32
C GLU A 74 9.29 18.14 3.78
N ALA A 75 10.56 18.47 3.85
CA ALA A 75 11.63 17.55 3.43
C ALA A 75 11.66 16.29 4.32
N TYR A 76 11.53 16.46 5.64
CA TYR A 76 11.40 15.33 6.57
C TYR A 76 10.15 14.49 6.32
N TYR A 77 9.02 15.12 6.03
CA TYR A 77 7.78 14.44 5.69
C TYR A 77 7.95 13.56 4.43
N TRP A 78 8.50 14.08 3.35
CA TRP A 78 8.73 13.31 2.14
C TRP A 78 9.77 12.20 2.35
N LEU A 79 10.82 12.47 3.12
CA LEU A 79 11.81 11.45 3.47
C LEU A 79 11.20 10.31 4.28
N GLY A 80 10.36 10.65 5.27
CA GLY A 80 9.64 9.67 6.08
C GLY A 80 8.68 8.81 5.26
N ARG A 81 7.98 9.42 4.29
CA ARG A 81 7.12 8.67 3.33
C ARG A 81 7.93 7.70 2.47
N CYS A 82 9.09 8.13 1.95
CA CYS A 82 9.95 7.27 1.16
C CYS A 82 10.45 6.06 1.97
N TYR A 83 10.82 6.27 3.24
CA TYR A 83 11.18 5.17 4.13
C TYR A 83 10.01 4.24 4.44
N TYR A 84 8.79 4.77 4.56
CA TYR A 84 7.58 3.96 4.71
C TYR A 84 7.40 2.99 3.52
N GLU A 85 7.51 3.49 2.30
CA GLU A 85 7.37 2.68 1.08
C GLU A 85 8.47 1.61 0.95
N THR A 86 9.66 1.85 1.50
CA THR A 86 10.73 0.84 1.56
C THR A 86 10.64 -0.07 2.78
N LEU A 87 9.55 0.00 3.55
CA LEU A 87 9.28 -0.78 4.77
C LEU A 87 10.32 -0.52 5.89
N ASP A 88 11.09 0.55 5.81
CA ASP A 88 12.00 1.00 6.86
C ASP A 88 11.25 1.89 7.86
N TYR A 89 10.41 1.23 8.66
CA TYR A 89 9.53 1.93 9.61
C TYR A 89 10.27 2.65 10.74
N ASP A 90 11.50 2.27 11.04
CA ASP A 90 12.31 2.98 12.04
C ASP A 90 12.71 4.36 11.53
N ASN A 91 13.34 4.42 10.36
CA ASN A 91 13.70 5.69 9.73
C ASN A 91 12.44 6.50 9.34
N SER A 92 11.38 5.83 8.83
CA SER A 92 10.10 6.49 8.56
C SER A 92 9.56 7.23 9.77
N THR A 93 9.49 6.53 10.91
CA THR A 93 8.98 7.10 12.17
C THR A 93 9.84 8.28 12.63
N GLU A 94 11.16 8.14 12.61
CA GLU A 94 12.10 9.20 13.02
C GLU A 94 11.92 10.48 12.19
N GLN A 95 11.85 10.35 10.86
CA GLN A 95 11.71 11.50 9.98
C GLN A 95 10.33 12.17 10.13
N LEU A 96 9.25 11.39 10.29
CA LEU A 96 7.91 11.93 10.47
C LEU A 96 7.71 12.55 11.86
N GLU A 97 8.31 11.99 12.92
CA GLU A 97 8.38 12.65 14.24
C GLU A 97 9.07 14.01 14.14
N LYS A 98 10.14 14.11 13.33
CA LYS A 98 10.82 15.38 13.08
C LYS A 98 9.95 16.37 12.30
N ALA A 99 9.22 15.91 11.28
CA ALA A 99 8.27 16.76 10.54
C ALA A 99 7.19 17.32 11.47
N VAL A 100 6.57 16.47 12.29
CA VAL A 100 5.56 16.88 13.29
C VAL A 100 6.16 17.82 14.33
N SER A 101 7.41 17.61 14.79
CA SER A 101 8.04 18.51 15.75
C SER A 101 8.28 19.92 15.19
N LEU A 102 8.50 20.05 13.89
CA LEU A 102 8.73 21.33 13.21
C LEU A 102 7.40 22.04 12.84
N ASP A 103 6.36 21.28 12.53
CA ASP A 103 5.02 21.80 12.25
C ASP A 103 3.96 20.91 12.89
N PRO A 104 3.65 21.10 14.19
CA PRO A 104 2.74 20.25 14.94
C PRO A 104 1.26 20.46 14.59
N ASN A 105 0.94 21.44 13.76
CA ASN A 105 -0.44 21.73 13.34
C ASN A 105 -0.78 21.19 11.94
N ASN A 106 0.11 20.42 11.34
CA ASN A 106 -0.10 19.86 10.02
C ASN A 106 -0.76 18.47 10.10
N SER A 107 -2.04 18.40 9.76
CA SER A 107 -2.85 17.18 9.77
C SER A 107 -2.20 16.04 8.97
N LEU A 108 -1.59 16.35 7.81
CA LEU A 108 -0.98 15.36 6.94
C LEU A 108 0.27 14.70 7.57
N TYR A 109 1.05 15.47 8.35
CA TYR A 109 2.22 14.91 9.03
C TYR A 109 1.82 13.93 10.14
N HIS A 110 0.77 14.25 10.90
CA HIS A 110 0.20 13.34 11.90
C HIS A 110 -0.41 12.09 11.25
N GLU A 111 -1.12 12.22 10.13
CA GLU A 111 -1.66 11.08 9.38
C GLU A 111 -0.54 10.10 8.99
N TRP A 112 0.53 10.60 8.36
CA TRP A 112 1.64 9.75 7.94
C TRP A 112 2.47 9.20 9.11
N LEU A 113 2.60 9.95 10.19
CA LEU A 113 3.23 9.44 11.42
C LEU A 113 2.39 8.29 12.02
N GLY A 114 1.05 8.42 12.00
CA GLY A 114 0.15 7.34 12.38
C GLY A 114 0.37 6.08 11.55
N ARG A 115 0.45 6.21 10.21
CA ARG A 115 0.75 5.08 9.30
C ARG A 115 2.12 4.45 9.60
N ALA A 116 3.15 5.26 9.82
CA ALA A 116 4.50 4.77 10.15
C ALA A 116 4.52 4.01 11.48
N TYR A 117 3.84 4.53 12.52
CA TYR A 117 3.67 3.79 13.77
C TYR A 117 2.89 2.49 13.57
N GLY A 118 1.89 2.45 12.66
CA GLY A 118 1.15 1.25 12.29
C GLY A 118 2.07 0.17 11.74
N GLY A 119 2.86 0.49 10.72
CA GLY A 119 3.82 -0.45 10.15
C GLY A 119 4.85 -0.96 11.17
N LYS A 120 5.31 -0.07 12.06
CA LYS A 120 6.22 -0.45 13.16
C LYS A 120 5.52 -1.32 14.21
N ALA A 121 4.27 -1.00 14.57
CA ALA A 121 3.49 -1.76 15.54
C ALA A 121 3.30 -3.21 15.08
N ASP A 122 3.05 -3.40 13.79
CA ASP A 122 2.86 -4.71 13.18
C ASP A 122 4.14 -5.51 13.10
N ARG A 123 5.20 -4.87 12.62
CA ARG A 123 6.50 -5.50 12.54
C ARG A 123 6.96 -5.99 13.92
N ASP A 124 6.84 -5.14 14.93
CA ASP A 124 7.37 -5.35 16.28
C ASP A 124 6.33 -5.99 17.23
N ARG A 125 5.09 -6.16 16.78
CA ARG A 125 3.94 -6.60 17.61
C ARG A 125 3.77 -5.77 18.88
N SER A 126 3.90 -4.46 18.73
CA SER A 126 4.00 -3.52 19.83
C SER A 126 2.67 -2.83 20.14
N LEU A 127 2.04 -3.21 21.27
CA LEU A 127 0.84 -2.54 21.78
C LEU A 127 1.06 -1.05 22.07
N SER A 128 2.25 -0.68 22.52
CA SER A 128 2.57 0.73 22.79
C SER A 128 2.61 1.56 21.53
N MET A 129 3.14 1.02 20.43
CA MET A 129 3.09 1.66 19.11
C MET A 129 1.66 1.72 18.58
N ALA A 130 0.88 0.65 18.70
CA ALA A 130 -0.53 0.63 18.29
C ALA A 130 -1.34 1.77 18.98
N LYS A 131 -1.12 2.05 20.25
CA LYS A 131 -1.76 3.19 20.92
C LYS A 131 -1.33 4.55 20.36
N LYS A 132 -0.09 4.69 19.90
CA LYS A 132 0.38 5.90 19.21
C LYS A 132 -0.33 6.10 17.87
N VAL A 133 -0.60 5.03 17.12
CA VAL A 133 -1.36 5.08 15.86
C VAL A 133 -2.69 5.81 16.06
N LYS A 134 -3.53 5.33 17.01
CA LYS A 134 -4.82 5.97 17.30
C LYS A 134 -4.66 7.45 17.61
N LYS A 135 -3.69 7.79 18.45
CA LYS A 135 -3.45 9.17 18.87
C LYS A 135 -3.11 10.07 17.67
N GLU A 136 -2.22 9.63 16.80
CA GLU A 136 -1.80 10.44 15.65
C GLU A 136 -2.94 10.61 14.63
N PHE A 137 -3.71 9.56 14.33
CA PHE A 137 -4.89 9.68 13.47
C PHE A 137 -5.98 10.58 14.07
N GLN A 138 -6.25 10.46 15.37
CA GLN A 138 -7.18 11.38 16.07
C GLN A 138 -6.69 12.82 16.01
N THR A 139 -5.39 13.06 16.16
CA THR A 139 -4.81 14.40 16.03
C THR A 139 -4.95 14.92 14.62
N ALA A 140 -4.68 14.11 13.60
CA ALA A 140 -4.84 14.47 12.20
C ALA A 140 -6.30 14.89 11.89
N VAL A 141 -7.28 14.10 12.32
CA VAL A 141 -8.71 14.41 12.19
C VAL A 141 -9.11 15.66 12.95
N SER A 142 -8.56 15.88 14.15
CA SER A 142 -8.84 17.08 14.95
C SER A 142 -8.30 18.36 14.30
N LEU A 143 -7.10 18.30 13.72
CA LEU A 143 -6.46 19.42 13.02
C LEU A 143 -7.17 19.74 11.69
N ASN A 144 -7.62 18.74 10.96
CA ASN A 144 -8.39 18.91 9.74
C ASN A 144 -9.58 17.94 9.69
N PRO A 145 -10.76 18.35 10.21
CA PRO A 145 -11.95 17.50 10.23
C PRO A 145 -12.48 17.12 8.83
N SER A 146 -12.07 17.79 7.78
CA SER A 146 -12.43 17.48 6.38
C SER A 146 -11.40 16.58 5.67
N ASN A 147 -10.34 16.15 6.35
CA ASN A 147 -9.39 15.19 5.80
C ASN A 147 -10.00 13.78 5.79
N VAL A 148 -10.61 13.41 4.66
CA VAL A 148 -11.24 12.10 4.45
C VAL A 148 -10.22 10.96 4.61
N ALA A 149 -8.98 11.14 4.11
CA ALA A 149 -7.94 10.12 4.22
C ALA A 149 -7.59 9.80 5.69
N ALA A 150 -7.38 10.84 6.52
CA ALA A 150 -7.10 10.64 7.94
C ALA A 150 -8.28 10.00 8.69
N ARG A 151 -9.54 10.30 8.28
CA ARG A 151 -10.72 9.64 8.83
C ARG A 151 -10.81 8.17 8.42
N ARG A 152 -10.48 7.84 7.17
CA ARG A 152 -10.41 6.46 6.68
C ARG A 152 -9.34 5.66 7.45
N ASP A 153 -8.15 6.23 7.63
CA ASP A 153 -7.08 5.61 8.43
C ASP A 153 -7.52 5.37 9.89
N LEU A 154 -8.22 6.36 10.48
CA LEU A 154 -8.75 6.22 11.84
C LEU A 154 -9.85 5.15 11.91
N GLU A 155 -10.79 5.16 10.99
CA GLU A 155 -11.87 4.17 10.90
C GLU A 155 -11.31 2.75 10.81
N GLU A 156 -10.39 2.51 9.87
CA GLU A 156 -9.76 1.21 9.67
C GLU A 156 -9.04 0.75 10.93
N TYR A 157 -8.25 1.64 11.56
CA TYR A 157 -7.61 1.33 12.83
C TYR A 157 -8.64 0.94 13.92
N LEU A 158 -9.74 1.67 14.03
CA LEU A 158 -10.77 1.44 15.05
C LEU A 158 -11.50 0.11 14.81
N VAL A 159 -11.65 -0.33 13.57
CA VAL A 159 -12.25 -1.62 13.19
C VAL A 159 -11.31 -2.79 13.48
N ASP A 160 -10.04 -2.66 13.12
CA ASP A 160 -9.08 -3.78 13.12
C ASP A 160 -8.36 -3.97 14.45
N ALA A 161 -8.11 -2.88 15.18
CA ALA A 161 -7.38 -2.94 16.43
C ALA A 161 -8.18 -3.64 17.54
N PRO A 162 -7.55 -4.46 18.39
CA PRO A 162 -8.22 -4.98 19.57
C PRO A 162 -8.57 -3.85 20.53
N TRP A 163 -9.61 -4.03 21.35
CA TRP A 163 -10.07 -3.02 22.32
C TRP A 163 -8.97 -2.51 23.25
N ILE A 164 -8.01 -3.37 23.62
CA ILE A 164 -6.86 -3.01 24.48
C ILE A 164 -5.90 -2.02 23.79
N ALA A 165 -5.88 -2.02 22.45
CA ALA A 165 -5.14 -1.05 21.65
C ALA A 165 -5.98 0.19 21.31
N GLY A 166 -7.25 0.20 21.69
CA GLY A 166 -8.18 1.31 21.48
C GLY A 166 -9.12 1.13 20.29
N GLY A 167 -9.24 -0.09 19.75
CA GLY A 167 -10.27 -0.43 18.76
C GLY A 167 -11.67 -0.22 19.34
N SER A 168 -12.60 0.29 18.52
CA SER A 168 -13.97 0.62 18.92
C SER A 168 -14.85 0.70 17.69
N LYS A 169 -15.82 -0.20 17.59
CA LYS A 169 -16.76 -0.20 16.48
C LYS A 169 -17.69 1.01 16.49
N ASP A 170 -18.05 1.51 17.66
CA ASP A 170 -18.89 2.70 17.78
C ASP A 170 -18.14 3.94 17.28
N ASP A 171 -16.88 4.15 17.73
CA ASP A 171 -16.04 5.24 17.23
C ASP A 171 -15.76 5.10 15.71
N ALA A 172 -15.64 3.87 15.20
CA ALA A 172 -15.49 3.62 13.77
C ALA A 172 -16.74 4.05 12.99
N LEU A 173 -17.93 3.71 13.47
CA LEU A 173 -19.18 4.11 12.86
C LEU A 173 -19.34 5.64 12.84
N ASP A 174 -18.86 6.34 13.85
CA ASP A 174 -18.83 7.80 13.86
C ASP A 174 -17.94 8.36 12.74
N GLN A 175 -16.79 7.70 12.44
CA GLN A 175 -15.97 8.10 11.30
C GLN A 175 -16.67 7.80 9.98
N VAL A 176 -17.30 6.64 9.80
CA VAL A 176 -18.11 6.30 8.60
C VAL A 176 -19.15 7.39 8.33
N ASN A 177 -19.92 7.80 9.34
CA ASN A 177 -20.95 8.82 9.20
C ASN A 177 -20.34 10.19 8.83
N ALA A 178 -19.20 10.55 9.44
CA ALA A 178 -18.49 11.79 9.14
C ALA A 178 -17.90 11.80 7.72
N ILE A 179 -17.37 10.68 7.25
CA ILE A 179 -16.87 10.51 5.87
C ILE A 179 -18.01 10.64 4.88
N ALA A 180 -19.14 9.96 5.10
CA ALA A 180 -20.31 10.01 4.24
C ALA A 180 -20.90 11.42 4.10
N ALA A 181 -20.79 12.26 5.15
CA ALA A 181 -21.21 13.66 5.11
C ALA A 181 -20.26 14.55 4.29
N LEU A 182 -19.00 14.17 4.14
CA LEU A 182 -17.99 14.91 3.36
C LEU A 182 -17.96 14.46 1.90
N ASP A 183 -17.97 13.16 1.68
CA ASP A 183 -17.95 12.53 0.36
C ASP A 183 -18.81 11.25 0.38
N PRO A 184 -19.94 11.22 -0.34
CA PRO A 184 -20.82 10.05 -0.36
C PRO A 184 -20.17 8.78 -0.92
N ILE A 185 -19.25 8.88 -1.89
CA ILE A 185 -18.56 7.72 -2.46
C ILE A 185 -17.60 7.13 -1.43
N GLU A 186 -16.78 7.97 -0.81
CA GLU A 186 -15.91 7.56 0.30
C GLU A 186 -16.72 7.04 1.50
N GLY A 187 -17.92 7.58 1.72
CA GLY A 187 -18.87 7.08 2.73
C GLY A 187 -19.32 5.65 2.46
N HIS A 188 -19.62 5.30 1.22
CA HIS A 188 -19.94 3.91 0.84
C HIS A 188 -18.74 2.98 1.00
N LEU A 189 -17.52 3.43 0.65
CA LEU A 189 -16.29 2.64 0.85
C LEU A 189 -16.01 2.41 2.34
N ALA A 190 -16.11 3.46 3.16
CA ALA A 190 -15.95 3.35 4.61
C ALA A 190 -17.00 2.41 5.20
N ARG A 191 -18.26 2.52 4.78
CA ARG A 191 -19.32 1.64 5.24
C ARG A 191 -19.08 0.19 4.84
N ALA A 192 -18.61 -0.06 3.63
CA ALA A 192 -18.25 -1.41 3.18
C ALA A 192 -17.14 -2.03 4.01
N LEU A 193 -16.09 -1.27 4.36
CA LEU A 193 -15.04 -1.72 5.26
C LEU A 193 -15.60 -2.05 6.65
N TYR A 194 -16.38 -1.15 7.23
CA TYR A 194 -16.99 -1.34 8.53
C TYR A 194 -17.91 -2.58 8.58
N ASP A 195 -18.75 -2.77 7.57
CA ASP A 195 -19.66 -3.92 7.50
C ASP A 195 -18.88 -5.24 7.32
N ARG A 196 -17.84 -5.25 6.47
CA ARG A 196 -17.02 -6.44 6.22
C ARG A 196 -16.17 -6.79 7.43
N GLU A 197 -15.35 -5.86 7.91
CA GLU A 197 -14.34 -6.15 8.93
C GLU A 197 -14.87 -5.91 10.34
N GLY A 198 -15.68 -4.90 10.55
CA GLY A 198 -16.27 -4.58 11.85
C GLY A 198 -17.41 -5.52 12.23
N LEU A 199 -18.39 -5.68 11.35
CA LEU A 199 -19.60 -6.45 11.62
C LEU A 199 -19.55 -7.88 11.07
N LYS A 200 -18.58 -8.21 10.22
CA LYS A 200 -18.47 -9.52 9.53
C LYS A 200 -19.69 -9.83 8.65
N LYS A 201 -20.18 -8.83 7.95
CA LYS A 201 -21.35 -8.86 7.08
C LYS A 201 -20.95 -8.55 5.64
N PRO A 202 -20.41 -9.53 4.91
CA PRO A 202 -19.91 -9.31 3.54
C PRO A 202 -21.01 -8.94 2.54
N ASP A 203 -22.26 -9.37 2.77
CA ASP A 203 -23.37 -9.07 1.86
C ASP A 203 -23.77 -7.59 1.95
N GLU A 204 -23.77 -7.02 3.16
CA GLU A 204 -24.00 -5.59 3.37
C GLU A 204 -22.85 -4.75 2.77
N ALA A 205 -21.60 -5.17 2.96
CA ALA A 205 -20.44 -4.55 2.34
C ALA A 205 -20.54 -4.55 0.81
N GLU A 206 -20.99 -5.66 0.22
CA GLU A 206 -21.22 -5.75 -1.23
C GLU A 206 -22.28 -4.74 -1.70
N ALA A 207 -23.38 -4.60 -0.96
CA ALA A 207 -24.42 -3.64 -1.30
C ALA A 207 -23.88 -2.21 -1.36
N GLU A 208 -23.02 -1.83 -0.40
CA GLU A 208 -22.36 -0.52 -0.39
C GLU A 208 -21.42 -0.33 -1.61
N LEU A 209 -20.61 -1.34 -1.95
CA LEU A 209 -19.72 -1.27 -3.11
C LEU A 209 -20.47 -1.20 -4.44
N ARG A 210 -21.65 -1.79 -4.53
CA ARG A 210 -22.53 -1.61 -5.69
C ARG A 210 -23.06 -0.17 -5.81
N GLN A 211 -23.24 0.55 -4.70
CA GLN A 211 -23.55 1.99 -4.73
C GLN A 211 -22.36 2.79 -5.29
N VAL A 212 -21.12 2.45 -4.90
CA VAL A 212 -19.90 3.06 -5.46
C VAL A 212 -19.92 2.95 -6.99
N LEU A 213 -20.07 1.73 -7.53
CA LEU A 213 -20.09 1.50 -8.98
C LEU A 213 -21.23 2.26 -9.68
N SER A 214 -22.41 2.35 -9.02
CA SER A 214 -23.57 3.05 -9.56
C SER A 214 -23.37 4.57 -9.60
N ALA A 215 -22.57 5.12 -8.67
CA ALA A 215 -22.27 6.55 -8.58
C ALA A 215 -21.31 7.03 -9.67
N LYS A 216 -20.62 6.10 -10.37
CA LYS A 216 -19.64 6.38 -11.42
C LYS A 216 -18.58 7.41 -10.99
N PRO A 217 -17.68 7.03 -10.07
CA PRO A 217 -16.64 7.92 -9.57
C PRO A 217 -15.82 8.52 -10.72
N LYS A 218 -15.31 9.74 -10.53
CA LYS A 218 -14.43 10.40 -11.51
C LYS A 218 -13.00 9.88 -11.48
N MET A 219 -12.62 9.19 -10.39
CA MET A 219 -11.32 8.55 -10.21
C MET A 219 -11.51 7.05 -10.13
N ALA A 220 -10.52 6.29 -10.57
CA ALA A 220 -10.58 4.84 -10.64
C ALA A 220 -10.39 4.13 -9.28
N ASP A 221 -9.85 4.83 -8.26
CA ASP A 221 -9.54 4.23 -6.97
C ASP A 221 -10.76 3.58 -6.29
N PRO A 222 -11.95 4.21 -6.21
CA PRO A 222 -13.14 3.59 -5.63
C PRO A 222 -13.58 2.30 -6.35
N ASP A 223 -13.47 2.27 -7.68
CA ASP A 223 -13.82 1.10 -8.47
C ASP A 223 -12.80 -0.03 -8.29
N PHE A 224 -11.51 0.29 -8.09
CA PHE A 224 -10.51 -0.72 -7.75
C PHE A 224 -10.71 -1.30 -6.35
N GLU A 225 -11.15 -0.52 -5.36
CA GLU A 225 -11.52 -1.06 -4.04
C GLU A 225 -12.68 -2.07 -4.16
N ALA A 226 -13.69 -1.76 -5.00
CA ALA A 226 -14.77 -2.70 -5.31
C ALA A 226 -14.24 -3.96 -6.03
N ALA A 227 -13.34 -3.81 -7.01
CA ALA A 227 -12.75 -4.94 -7.72
C ALA A 227 -11.96 -5.86 -6.77
N GLU A 228 -11.20 -5.29 -5.83
CA GLU A 228 -10.48 -6.05 -4.80
C GLU A 228 -11.44 -6.84 -3.89
N PHE A 229 -12.54 -6.23 -3.46
CA PHE A 229 -13.55 -6.93 -2.69
C PHE A 229 -14.10 -8.13 -3.48
N PHE A 230 -14.54 -7.94 -4.72
CA PHE A 230 -15.06 -9.02 -5.55
C PHE A 230 -14.01 -10.10 -5.86
N GLN A 231 -12.74 -9.74 -5.97
CA GLN A 231 -11.63 -10.68 -6.04
C GLN A 231 -11.59 -11.59 -4.80
N THR A 232 -11.72 -11.03 -3.59
CA THR A 232 -11.69 -11.82 -2.35
C THR A 232 -12.89 -12.76 -2.22
N GLN A 233 -14.01 -12.40 -2.84
CA GLN A 233 -15.24 -13.20 -2.87
C GLN A 233 -15.29 -14.19 -4.06
N ASN A 234 -14.26 -14.25 -4.90
CA ASN A 234 -14.20 -15.01 -6.15
C ASN A 234 -15.38 -14.69 -7.12
N LYS A 235 -15.86 -13.46 -7.11
CA LYS A 235 -16.96 -12.98 -7.97
C LYS A 235 -16.40 -12.35 -9.25
N ALA A 236 -15.93 -13.18 -10.19
CA ALA A 236 -15.25 -12.73 -11.39
C ALA A 236 -16.09 -11.76 -12.26
N SER A 237 -17.39 -11.98 -12.39
CA SER A 237 -18.30 -11.12 -13.18
C SER A 237 -18.42 -9.73 -12.56
N ASP A 238 -18.64 -9.65 -11.24
CA ASP A 238 -18.76 -8.37 -10.53
C ASP A 238 -17.42 -7.62 -10.52
N MET A 239 -16.33 -8.37 -10.37
CA MET A 239 -14.97 -7.83 -10.50
C MET A 239 -14.73 -7.22 -11.89
N THR A 240 -15.18 -7.88 -12.96
CA THR A 240 -15.07 -7.35 -14.33
C THR A 240 -15.86 -6.06 -14.48
N ALA A 241 -17.07 -5.98 -13.94
CA ALA A 241 -17.88 -4.75 -13.98
C ALA A 241 -17.18 -3.58 -13.25
N ALA A 242 -16.55 -3.85 -12.11
CA ALA A 242 -15.76 -2.84 -11.38
C ALA A 242 -14.52 -2.39 -12.18
N ILE A 243 -13.82 -3.33 -12.83
CA ILE A 243 -12.67 -3.02 -13.71
C ILE A 243 -13.09 -2.15 -14.90
N ASP A 244 -14.25 -2.44 -15.49
CA ASP A 244 -14.78 -1.67 -16.62
C ASP A 244 -15.15 -0.23 -16.19
N ALA A 245 -15.69 -0.07 -14.98
CA ALA A 245 -15.93 1.24 -14.39
C ALA A 245 -14.61 2.00 -14.15
N ALA A 246 -13.63 1.36 -13.52
CA ALA A 246 -12.29 1.91 -13.31
C ALA A 246 -11.62 2.34 -14.63
N ALA A 247 -11.79 1.55 -15.70
CA ALA A 247 -11.23 1.87 -17.01
C ALA A 247 -11.89 3.09 -17.66
N GLN A 248 -13.15 3.37 -17.35
CA GLN A 248 -13.81 4.61 -17.80
C GLN A 248 -13.27 5.85 -17.09
N ALA A 249 -12.99 5.73 -15.78
CA ALA A 249 -12.45 6.82 -14.97
C ALA A 249 -10.94 7.05 -15.22
N GLY A 250 -10.16 5.97 -15.45
CA GLY A 250 -8.71 6.03 -15.64
C GLY A 250 -8.21 5.02 -16.70
N PRO A 251 -8.41 5.29 -18.00
CA PRO A 251 -8.15 4.28 -19.06
C PRO A 251 -6.68 3.87 -19.20
N ASN A 252 -5.75 4.66 -18.68
CA ASN A 252 -4.32 4.39 -18.73
C ASN A 252 -3.74 3.95 -17.36
N ASP A 253 -4.58 3.61 -16.40
CA ASP A 253 -4.13 3.17 -15.09
C ASP A 253 -3.49 1.78 -15.18
N PRO A 254 -2.21 1.60 -14.80
CA PRO A 254 -1.54 0.30 -14.89
C PRO A 254 -2.21 -0.81 -14.07
N ARG A 255 -2.97 -0.47 -13.01
CA ARG A 255 -3.69 -1.44 -12.19
C ARG A 255 -4.75 -2.22 -12.97
N LEU A 256 -5.27 -1.63 -14.06
CA LEU A 256 -6.22 -2.33 -14.95
C LEU A 256 -5.65 -3.65 -15.45
N ALA A 257 -4.36 -3.70 -15.79
CA ALA A 257 -3.71 -4.92 -16.25
C ALA A 257 -3.69 -5.99 -15.15
N TYR A 258 -3.36 -5.61 -13.90
CA TYR A 258 -3.42 -6.56 -12.78
C TYR A 258 -4.83 -7.15 -12.62
N TYR A 259 -5.83 -6.29 -12.47
CA TYR A 259 -7.19 -6.74 -12.16
C TYR A 259 -7.82 -7.52 -13.33
N ARG A 260 -7.57 -7.15 -14.61
CA ARG A 260 -8.01 -7.93 -15.78
C ARG A 260 -7.37 -9.31 -15.81
N GLY A 261 -6.08 -9.39 -15.53
CA GLY A 261 -5.39 -10.67 -15.42
C GLY A 261 -5.96 -11.55 -14.33
N VAL A 262 -6.23 -10.99 -13.16
CA VAL A 262 -6.86 -11.72 -12.04
C VAL A 262 -8.27 -12.19 -12.38
N ALA A 263 -9.09 -11.34 -12.98
CA ALA A 263 -10.46 -11.71 -13.40
C ALA A 263 -10.45 -12.86 -14.41
N GLY A 264 -9.50 -12.87 -15.36
CA GLY A 264 -9.30 -13.96 -16.30
C GLY A 264 -8.94 -15.28 -15.62
N VAL A 265 -8.07 -15.24 -14.61
CA VAL A 265 -7.71 -16.43 -13.80
C VAL A 265 -8.90 -16.92 -12.97
N LEU A 266 -9.67 -16.03 -12.36
CA LEU A 266 -10.82 -16.38 -11.54
C LEU A 266 -11.96 -17.00 -12.34
N SER A 267 -12.17 -16.54 -13.57
CA SER A 267 -13.20 -17.07 -14.47
C SER A 267 -12.74 -18.30 -15.27
N ASP A 268 -11.47 -18.70 -15.15
CA ASP A 268 -10.84 -19.73 -16.00
C ASP A 268 -11.07 -19.46 -17.50
N ALA A 269 -11.05 -18.19 -17.88
CA ALA A 269 -11.36 -17.74 -19.24
C ALA A 269 -10.21 -16.89 -19.79
N ASN A 270 -9.92 -17.08 -21.09
CA ASN A 270 -8.90 -16.29 -21.80
C ASN A 270 -7.53 -16.24 -21.08
N LEU A 271 -7.06 -17.38 -20.56
CA LEU A 271 -5.83 -17.47 -19.76
C LEU A 271 -4.61 -16.88 -20.47
N SER A 272 -4.54 -16.96 -21.81
CA SER A 272 -3.45 -16.33 -22.58
C SER A 272 -3.47 -14.79 -22.47
N SER A 273 -4.66 -14.17 -22.51
CA SER A 273 -4.79 -12.72 -22.29
C SER A 273 -4.48 -12.36 -20.84
N ALA A 274 -4.99 -13.14 -19.87
CA ALA A 274 -4.72 -12.93 -18.45
C ALA A 274 -3.22 -12.98 -18.14
N GLU A 275 -2.48 -13.88 -18.79
CA GLU A 275 -1.03 -13.97 -18.67
C GLU A 275 -0.32 -12.71 -19.18
N GLN A 276 -0.73 -12.22 -20.34
CA GLN A 276 -0.17 -11.00 -20.94
C GLN A 276 -0.43 -9.79 -20.04
N GLU A 277 -1.64 -9.66 -19.50
CA GLU A 277 -2.02 -8.58 -18.60
C GLU A 277 -1.18 -8.60 -17.31
N LEU A 278 -1.06 -9.74 -16.61
CA LEU A 278 -0.24 -9.84 -15.40
C LEU A 278 1.25 -9.58 -15.69
N LYS A 279 1.79 -10.04 -16.82
CA LYS A 279 3.16 -9.73 -17.22
C LYS A 279 3.35 -8.25 -17.56
N SER A 280 2.38 -7.63 -18.20
CA SER A 280 2.39 -6.19 -18.49
C SER A 280 2.43 -5.37 -17.20
N TYR A 281 1.60 -5.74 -16.22
CA TYR A 281 1.63 -5.11 -14.90
C TYR A 281 3.01 -5.19 -14.25
N LEU A 282 3.61 -6.39 -14.20
CA LEU A 282 4.95 -6.60 -13.63
C LEU A 282 6.05 -5.81 -14.34
N ALA A 283 5.89 -5.53 -15.63
CA ALA A 283 6.88 -4.82 -16.43
C ALA A 283 6.77 -3.28 -16.32
N SER A 284 5.57 -2.75 -16.09
CA SER A 284 5.30 -1.31 -16.23
C SER A 284 4.84 -0.63 -14.94
N ALA A 285 4.19 -1.34 -14.03
CA ALA A 285 3.67 -0.76 -12.82
C ALA A 285 4.77 -0.56 -11.77
N PRO A 286 4.81 0.59 -11.08
CA PRO A 286 5.67 0.77 -9.92
C PRO A 286 5.20 -0.13 -8.76
N ASP A 287 6.13 -0.67 -7.98
CA ASP A 287 5.80 -1.42 -6.76
C ASP A 287 5.53 -0.43 -5.62
N ARG A 288 4.25 -0.09 -5.43
CA ARG A 288 3.75 0.88 -4.45
C ARG A 288 2.94 0.17 -3.37
N SER A 289 2.96 0.69 -2.15
CA SER A 289 2.20 0.13 -1.03
C SER A 289 0.67 0.22 -1.21
N ASP A 290 0.20 1.21 -1.97
CA ASP A 290 -1.20 1.45 -2.28
C ASP A 290 -1.70 0.74 -3.55
N TRP A 291 -0.86 -0.08 -4.20
CA TRP A 291 -1.18 -0.85 -5.40
C TRP A 291 -1.04 -2.36 -5.15
N PRO A 292 -1.64 -3.21 -5.99
CA PRO A 292 -1.37 -4.65 -5.94
C PRO A 292 0.12 -4.92 -6.05
N SER A 293 0.69 -5.65 -5.10
CA SER A 293 2.14 -5.88 -5.09
C SER A 293 2.58 -6.78 -6.25
N HIS A 294 3.84 -6.63 -6.68
CA HIS A 294 4.44 -7.54 -7.65
C HIS A 294 4.43 -9.00 -7.16
N ALA A 295 4.51 -9.22 -5.86
CA ALA A 295 4.35 -10.56 -5.28
C ALA A 295 2.94 -11.11 -5.50
N ALA A 296 1.89 -10.26 -5.38
CA ALA A 296 0.52 -10.65 -5.68
C ALA A 296 0.35 -11.02 -7.16
N ALA A 297 0.89 -10.21 -8.07
CA ALA A 297 0.81 -10.50 -9.51
C ALA A 297 1.51 -11.81 -9.88
N ARG A 298 2.67 -12.11 -9.26
CA ARG A 298 3.37 -13.38 -9.44
C ARG A 298 2.59 -14.57 -8.86
N GLU A 299 1.93 -14.41 -7.72
CA GLU A 299 1.06 -15.45 -7.17
C GLU A 299 -0.09 -15.78 -8.12
N TRP A 300 -0.71 -14.76 -8.74
CA TRP A 300 -1.77 -14.97 -9.73
C TRP A 300 -1.25 -15.62 -11.03
N LEU A 301 -0.03 -15.28 -11.49
CA LEU A 301 0.62 -16.01 -12.58
C LEU A 301 0.87 -17.46 -12.22
N GLY A 302 1.28 -17.76 -10.98
CA GLY A 302 1.42 -19.13 -10.50
C GLY A 302 0.11 -19.90 -10.58
N ARG A 303 -1.01 -19.29 -10.15
CA ARG A 303 -2.35 -19.89 -10.25
C ARG A 303 -2.78 -20.10 -11.71
N LEU A 304 -2.48 -19.16 -12.57
CA LEU A 304 -2.75 -19.27 -14.02
C LEU A 304 -2.02 -20.46 -14.61
N TYR A 305 -0.73 -20.62 -14.32
CA TYR A 305 0.05 -21.76 -14.81
C TYR A 305 -0.41 -23.11 -14.23
N GLU A 306 -0.93 -23.14 -12.99
CA GLU A 306 -1.59 -24.34 -12.49
C GLU A 306 -2.82 -24.72 -13.33
N LEU A 307 -3.68 -23.76 -13.70
CA LEU A 307 -4.85 -23.99 -14.55
C LEU A 307 -4.44 -24.50 -15.94
N GLN A 308 -3.33 -24.03 -16.48
CA GLN A 308 -2.78 -24.52 -17.75
C GLN A 308 -2.05 -25.87 -17.64
N GLY A 309 -1.86 -26.41 -16.43
CA GLY A 309 -1.10 -27.63 -16.19
C GLY A 309 0.43 -27.44 -16.20
N ASN A 310 0.91 -26.20 -16.31
CA ASN A 310 2.33 -25.83 -16.37
C ASN A 310 2.94 -25.73 -14.98
N ARG A 311 3.21 -26.89 -14.37
CA ARG A 311 3.62 -27.00 -12.95
C ARG A 311 4.97 -26.36 -12.67
N THR A 312 5.92 -26.42 -13.58
CA THR A 312 7.25 -25.85 -13.43
C THR A 312 7.17 -24.33 -13.34
N GLU A 313 6.51 -23.71 -14.29
CA GLU A 313 6.29 -22.27 -14.35
C GLU A 313 5.47 -21.77 -13.16
N ALA A 314 4.45 -22.54 -12.73
CA ALA A 314 3.70 -22.23 -11.52
C ALA A 314 4.60 -22.18 -10.27
N ALA A 315 5.45 -23.19 -10.08
CA ALA A 315 6.39 -23.24 -8.95
C ALA A 315 7.41 -22.09 -8.98
N GLU A 316 7.90 -21.71 -10.16
CA GLU A 316 8.80 -20.56 -10.32
C GLU A 316 8.14 -19.25 -9.90
N GLN A 317 6.89 -19.01 -10.33
CA GLN A 317 6.17 -17.78 -9.95
C GLN A 317 5.87 -17.74 -8.45
N TYR A 318 5.50 -18.84 -7.82
CA TYR A 318 5.30 -18.88 -6.37
C TYR A 318 6.60 -18.64 -5.60
N ARG A 319 7.73 -19.20 -6.04
CA ARG A 319 9.04 -18.93 -5.43
C ARG A 319 9.40 -17.45 -5.57
N ALA A 320 9.19 -16.86 -6.75
CA ALA A 320 9.45 -15.45 -6.98
C ALA A 320 8.53 -14.54 -6.13
N ALA A 321 7.26 -14.91 -5.95
CA ALA A 321 6.35 -14.20 -5.05
C ALA A 321 6.85 -14.25 -3.59
N LEU A 322 7.33 -15.42 -3.14
CA LEU A 322 7.85 -15.62 -1.78
C LEU A 322 9.21 -14.96 -1.55
N GLN A 323 10.01 -14.71 -2.60
CA GLN A 323 11.22 -13.90 -2.50
C GLN A 323 10.91 -12.42 -2.22
N LEU A 324 9.84 -11.90 -2.85
CA LEU A 324 9.39 -10.52 -2.64
C LEU A 324 8.65 -10.36 -1.31
N GLU A 325 7.74 -11.30 -1.01
CA GLU A 325 6.93 -11.30 0.21
C GLU A 325 6.97 -12.70 0.87
N PRO A 326 7.95 -12.97 1.75
CA PRO A 326 8.16 -14.30 2.33
C PRO A 326 6.97 -14.88 3.12
N LYS A 327 5.96 -14.07 3.44
CA LYS A 327 4.83 -14.44 4.29
C LYS A 327 3.53 -14.69 3.54
N ARG A 328 3.54 -14.68 2.22
CA ARG A 328 2.36 -15.03 1.42
C ARG A 328 1.98 -16.49 1.65
N LYS A 329 0.95 -16.69 2.50
CA LYS A 329 0.50 -18.02 2.94
C LYS A 329 0.00 -18.86 1.76
N GLU A 330 -0.76 -18.24 0.85
CA GLU A 330 -1.33 -18.94 -0.31
C GLU A 330 -0.25 -19.40 -1.29
N ALA A 331 0.69 -18.53 -1.67
CA ALA A 331 1.81 -18.91 -2.54
C ALA A 331 2.63 -20.06 -1.94
N ARG A 332 2.87 -20.03 -0.62
CA ARG A 332 3.59 -21.09 0.09
C ARG A 332 2.82 -22.41 0.08
N ALA A 333 1.53 -22.38 0.39
CA ALA A 333 0.70 -23.57 0.42
C ALA A 333 0.61 -24.24 -0.96
N ARG A 334 0.43 -23.43 -2.02
CA ARG A 334 0.37 -23.92 -3.40
C ARG A 334 1.72 -24.51 -3.85
N LEU A 335 2.83 -23.82 -3.58
CA LEU A 335 4.17 -24.34 -3.89
C LEU A 335 4.41 -25.69 -3.22
N GLN A 336 4.13 -25.82 -1.92
CA GLN A 336 4.27 -27.09 -1.19
C GLN A 336 3.40 -28.22 -1.78
N LYS A 337 2.19 -27.90 -2.25
CA LYS A 337 1.32 -28.88 -2.92
C LYS A 337 1.93 -29.36 -4.24
N LEU A 338 2.46 -28.45 -5.05
CA LEU A 338 3.12 -28.79 -6.32
C LEU A 338 4.34 -29.69 -6.09
N GLU A 339 5.17 -29.39 -5.10
CA GLU A 339 6.38 -30.15 -4.79
C GLU A 339 6.09 -31.57 -4.27
N LYS A 340 5.05 -31.74 -3.44
CA LYS A 340 4.62 -33.06 -2.93
C LYS A 340 4.08 -34.00 -4.02
N THR A 341 3.41 -33.46 -5.03
CA THR A 341 2.86 -34.28 -6.14
C THR A 341 3.86 -34.55 -7.25
N SER A 342 5.11 -34.10 -7.11
CA SER A 342 6.23 -34.37 -8.03
C SER A 342 7.16 -35.48 -7.53
N GLN A 343 6.92 -36.00 -6.32
CA GLN A 343 7.55 -37.17 -5.73
C GLN A 343 6.65 -38.40 -5.88
#